data_a25412fa0361bda557a9a8eb9bdc5972
#
_entry.id   a25412fa0361bda557a9a8eb9bdc5972
#
_cell.length_a   1.000
_cell.length_b   1.000
_cell.length_c   1.000
_cell.angle_alpha   90.00
_cell.angle_beta   90.00
_cell.angle_gamma   90.00
#
_symmetry.space_group_name_H-M   'P 1'
#
loop_
_entity.id
_entity.type
_entity.pdbx_description
1 polymer ?
#
loop_
_entity_poly.entity_id
_entity_poly.type
_entity_poly.pdbx_seq_one_letter_code
_entity_poly.pdbx_strand_id
1 'polypeptide(L)'
;MCIRDRVCDGTDNFPSRYLINDACVLLGKPLVYGSVQRFDGQVSVFNRTPTSPNYRDLLPEPPPPDAVPSCSEAGVMGVMPGLIGLLQATEAIKLITGIGECLDGRLLVVDALAMRFRELTLRVDPDRPKVESLIDYRELCRPASSEMEAITVTELKALLDSAPDEIALVDVRNPAEAEVASIEGSHLVPLASLESGEAIDRIRALAEGRRLLVHCKLGGRSARAVELLAQQGIAATNVTGG
;
A
#
# COMPACT_ATOMS: atom_id res chain seq x y z
N MET A 1 14.37 -8.28 -31.94
CA MET A 1 14.11 -8.44 -30.49
C MET A 1 13.24 -7.28 -30.05
N CYS A 2 12.03 -7.52 -29.60
CA CYS A 2 11.10 -6.45 -29.20
C CYS A 2 11.49 -5.97 -27.80
N ILE A 3 11.60 -4.66 -27.58
CA ILE A 3 12.05 -4.07 -26.33
C ILE A 3 11.00 -4.17 -25.19
N ARG A 4 9.84 -4.77 -25.49
CA ARG A 4 8.68 -4.86 -24.56
C ARG A 4 8.23 -6.30 -24.32
N ASP A 5 9.20 -7.21 -24.23
CA ASP A 5 8.88 -8.65 -24.11
C ASP A 5 8.75 -9.12 -22.67
N ARG A 6 9.16 -8.30 -21.72
CA ARG A 6 9.18 -8.62 -20.28
C ARG A 6 8.91 -7.37 -19.47
N VAL A 7 8.38 -7.55 -18.28
CA VAL A 7 8.09 -6.47 -17.34
C VAL A 7 8.86 -6.73 -16.05
N CYS A 8 9.50 -5.71 -15.50
CA CYS A 8 10.05 -5.74 -14.14
C CYS A 8 9.19 -4.83 -13.28
N ASP A 9 8.65 -5.35 -12.18
CA ASP A 9 7.83 -4.60 -11.25
C ASP A 9 8.70 -4.03 -10.13
N GLY A 10 8.81 -2.72 -10.06
CA GLY A 10 9.46 -1.99 -8.97
C GLY A 10 8.47 -1.11 -8.17
N THR A 11 7.17 -1.42 -8.23
CA THR A 11 6.15 -0.64 -7.53
C THR A 11 6.05 -1.04 -6.05
N ASP A 12 5.52 -0.11 -5.24
CA ASP A 12 5.41 -0.23 -3.78
C ASP A 12 3.96 -0.28 -3.29
N ASN A 13 3.00 -0.45 -4.20
CA ASN A 13 1.58 -0.45 -3.85
C ASN A 13 0.80 -1.58 -4.55
N PHE A 14 -0.22 -2.08 -3.88
CA PHE A 14 -1.03 -3.19 -4.36
C PHE A 14 -1.79 -2.91 -5.66
N PRO A 15 -2.48 -1.75 -5.83
CA PRO A 15 -3.19 -1.46 -7.07
C PRO A 15 -2.30 -1.59 -8.32
N SER A 16 -1.09 -1.02 -8.27
CA SER A 16 -0.13 -1.11 -9.38
C SER A 16 0.34 -2.54 -9.61
N ARG A 17 0.60 -3.32 -8.56
CA ARG A 17 1.04 -4.73 -8.68
C ARG A 17 -0.02 -5.60 -9.33
N TYR A 18 -1.29 -5.49 -8.91
CA TYR A 18 -2.39 -6.23 -9.54
C TYR A 18 -2.59 -5.80 -10.99
N LEU A 19 -2.55 -4.48 -11.28
CA LEU A 19 -2.64 -3.96 -12.65
C LEU A 19 -1.53 -4.54 -13.54
N ILE A 20 -0.28 -4.49 -13.09
CA ILE A 20 0.88 -4.98 -13.84
C ILE A 20 0.77 -6.49 -14.06
N ASN A 21 0.43 -7.25 -13.01
CA ASN A 21 0.24 -8.69 -13.14
C ASN A 21 -0.83 -9.03 -14.16
N ASP A 22 -2.01 -8.44 -14.05
CA ASP A 22 -3.14 -8.74 -14.91
C ASP A 22 -2.88 -8.34 -16.36
N ALA A 23 -2.24 -7.20 -16.58
CA ALA A 23 -1.76 -6.80 -17.91
C ALA A 23 -0.75 -7.83 -18.49
N CYS A 24 0.16 -8.35 -17.66
CA CYS A 24 1.11 -9.38 -18.08
C CYS A 24 0.41 -10.70 -18.41
N VAL A 25 -0.59 -11.10 -17.63
CA VAL A 25 -1.41 -12.30 -17.93
C VAL A 25 -2.12 -12.15 -19.26
N LEU A 26 -2.84 -11.05 -19.48
CA LEU A 26 -3.61 -10.79 -20.73
C LEU A 26 -2.71 -10.70 -21.95
N LEU A 27 -1.51 -10.17 -21.82
CA LEU A 27 -0.54 -10.01 -22.91
C LEU A 27 0.40 -11.21 -23.08
N GLY A 28 0.32 -12.23 -22.22
CA GLY A 28 1.23 -13.37 -22.22
C GLY A 28 2.70 -12.95 -22.03
N LYS A 29 2.96 -11.99 -21.12
CA LYS A 29 4.31 -11.46 -20.86
C LYS A 29 4.85 -11.93 -19.52
N PRO A 30 6.09 -12.41 -19.44
CA PRO A 30 6.75 -12.68 -18.17
C PRO A 30 6.88 -11.42 -17.33
N LEU A 31 6.64 -11.57 -16.03
CA LEU A 31 6.76 -10.53 -15.03
C LEU A 31 7.85 -10.92 -14.02
N VAL A 32 8.87 -10.10 -13.90
CA VAL A 32 9.88 -10.20 -12.84
C VAL A 32 9.40 -9.36 -11.67
N TYR A 33 8.93 -10.06 -10.65
CA TYR A 33 8.39 -9.47 -9.43
C TYR A 33 9.47 -9.19 -8.43
N GLY A 34 9.41 -8.04 -7.77
CA GLY A 34 10.21 -7.68 -6.61
C GLY A 34 9.39 -6.89 -5.60
N SER A 35 9.62 -7.17 -4.33
CA SER A 35 8.99 -6.46 -3.22
C SER A 35 9.97 -6.26 -2.09
N VAL A 36 9.86 -5.13 -1.41
CA VAL A 36 10.64 -4.82 -0.20
C VAL A 36 9.70 -4.32 0.90
N GLN A 37 9.99 -4.71 2.14
CA GLN A 37 9.29 -4.22 3.31
C GLN A 37 10.25 -4.25 4.51
N ARG A 38 10.49 -3.11 5.14
CA ARG A 38 11.42 -2.98 6.27
C ARG A 38 12.81 -3.57 5.95
N PHE A 39 13.04 -4.79 6.38
CA PHE A 39 14.30 -5.54 6.27
C PHE A 39 14.18 -6.78 5.39
N ASP A 40 13.00 -7.04 4.86
CA ASP A 40 12.67 -8.21 4.06
C ASP A 40 12.48 -7.85 2.60
N GLY A 41 12.77 -8.81 1.73
CA GLY A 41 12.54 -8.69 0.31
C GLY A 41 12.06 -9.98 -0.32
N GLN A 42 11.40 -9.87 -1.46
CA GLN A 42 10.87 -11.00 -2.21
C GLN A 42 11.18 -10.82 -3.69
N VAL A 43 11.50 -11.91 -4.38
CA VAL A 43 11.69 -11.96 -5.83
C VAL A 43 11.07 -13.23 -6.39
N SER A 44 10.41 -13.12 -7.53
CA SER A 44 9.87 -14.26 -8.29
C SER A 44 9.76 -13.92 -9.78
N VAL A 45 9.51 -14.92 -10.59
CA VAL A 45 9.15 -14.76 -12.01
C VAL A 45 7.75 -15.33 -12.22
N PHE A 46 6.84 -14.48 -12.67
CA PHE A 46 5.45 -14.82 -12.96
C PHE A 46 5.17 -14.85 -14.46
N ASN A 47 4.15 -15.56 -14.86
CA ASN A 47 3.63 -15.58 -16.24
C ASN A 47 4.69 -15.96 -17.30
N ARG A 48 5.70 -16.75 -16.95
CA ARG A 48 6.73 -17.18 -17.90
C ARG A 48 6.14 -18.05 -19.02
N THR A 49 5.21 -18.91 -18.66
CA THR A 49 4.43 -19.75 -19.55
C THR A 49 2.94 -19.68 -19.19
N PRO A 50 2.01 -20.13 -20.04
CA PRO A 50 0.59 -20.16 -19.68
C PRO A 50 0.24 -21.00 -18.44
N THR A 51 1.13 -21.91 -18.05
CA THR A 51 0.97 -22.78 -16.87
C THR A 51 1.78 -22.31 -15.66
N SER A 52 2.52 -21.22 -15.78
CA SER A 52 3.29 -20.64 -14.68
C SER A 52 2.37 -19.95 -13.68
N PRO A 53 2.78 -19.86 -12.41
CA PRO A 53 2.10 -19.02 -11.43
C PRO A 53 2.12 -17.56 -11.85
N ASN A 54 1.17 -16.79 -11.28
CA ASN A 54 1.14 -15.35 -11.37
C ASN A 54 1.00 -14.72 -9.96
N TYR A 55 0.95 -13.40 -9.88
CA TYR A 55 0.87 -12.72 -8.59
C TYR A 55 -0.37 -13.09 -7.77
N ARG A 56 -1.48 -13.47 -8.42
CA ARG A 56 -2.71 -13.90 -7.74
C ARG A 56 -2.61 -15.31 -7.13
N ASP A 57 -1.60 -16.12 -7.52
CA ASP A 57 -1.29 -17.38 -6.83
C ASP A 57 -0.48 -17.13 -5.54
N LEU A 58 0.25 -16.01 -5.45
CA LEU A 58 0.91 -15.57 -4.22
C LEU A 58 -0.06 -14.83 -3.30
N LEU A 59 -0.86 -13.93 -3.86
CA LEU A 59 -1.79 -13.08 -3.14
C LEU A 59 -3.11 -12.98 -3.93
N PRO A 60 -4.07 -13.90 -3.68
CA PRO A 60 -5.33 -13.98 -4.43
C PRO A 60 -6.16 -12.70 -4.35
N GLU A 61 -6.21 -12.10 -3.17
CA GLU A 61 -6.93 -10.86 -2.87
C GLU A 61 -5.98 -9.85 -2.22
N PRO A 62 -6.20 -8.54 -2.43
CA PRO A 62 -5.45 -7.53 -1.71
C PRO A 62 -5.62 -7.70 -0.21
N PRO A 63 -4.54 -7.58 0.57
CA PRO A 63 -4.66 -7.58 2.02
C PRO A 63 -5.47 -6.36 2.47
N PRO A 64 -6.14 -6.45 3.63
CA PRO A 64 -6.76 -5.27 4.22
C PRO A 64 -5.75 -4.12 4.30
N PRO A 65 -6.16 -2.86 4.04
CA PRO A 65 -5.26 -1.71 3.97
C PRO A 65 -4.35 -1.54 5.19
N ASP A 66 -4.82 -1.96 6.37
CA ASP A 66 -4.08 -1.84 7.63
C ASP A 66 -3.19 -3.04 7.94
N ALA A 67 -3.32 -4.14 7.17
CA ALA A 67 -2.53 -5.35 7.42
C ALA A 67 -1.07 -5.22 6.98
N VAL A 68 -0.80 -4.35 6.00
CA VAL A 68 0.55 -4.14 5.45
C VAL A 68 0.81 -2.64 5.37
N PRO A 69 1.57 -2.07 6.31
CA PRO A 69 1.92 -0.66 6.26
C PRO A 69 2.73 -0.34 5.00
N SER A 70 2.52 0.84 4.44
CA SER A 70 3.28 1.30 3.29
C SER A 70 4.77 1.45 3.61
N CYS A 71 5.63 1.46 2.58
CA CYS A 71 7.07 1.69 2.75
C CYS A 71 7.38 3.03 3.43
N SER A 72 6.53 4.04 3.25
CA SER A 72 6.66 5.35 3.89
C SER A 72 6.29 5.36 5.37
N GLU A 73 5.46 4.42 5.81
CA GLU A 73 5.04 4.26 7.21
C GLU A 73 5.96 3.32 7.97
N ALA A 74 6.24 2.16 7.39
CA ALA A 74 7.08 1.13 8.02
C ALA A 74 8.58 1.44 7.97
N GLY A 75 9.00 2.27 7.02
CA GLY A 75 10.37 2.45 6.63
C GLY A 75 10.90 1.25 5.83
N VAL A 76 12.00 1.46 5.11
CA VAL A 76 12.72 0.40 4.38
C VAL A 76 14.21 0.65 4.56
N MET A 77 14.95 -0.39 4.89
CA MET A 77 16.41 -0.32 4.92
C MET A 77 16.95 0.04 3.52
N GLY A 78 17.68 1.16 3.40
CA GLY A 78 18.01 1.79 2.12
C GLY A 78 18.76 0.89 1.12
N VAL A 79 19.44 -0.18 1.59
CA VAL A 79 20.10 -1.14 0.70
C VAL A 79 19.17 -2.20 0.12
N MET A 80 17.96 -2.40 0.70
CA MET A 80 17.02 -3.44 0.25
C MET A 80 16.55 -3.26 -1.19
N PRO A 81 16.15 -2.06 -1.64
CA PRO A 81 15.80 -1.84 -3.04
C PRO A 81 16.94 -2.19 -3.99
N GLY A 82 18.20 -1.89 -3.60
CA GLY A 82 19.37 -2.26 -4.38
C GLY A 82 19.57 -3.77 -4.48
N LEU A 83 19.49 -4.47 -3.35
CA LEU A 83 19.64 -5.93 -3.31
C LEU A 83 18.57 -6.64 -4.11
N ILE A 84 17.30 -6.28 -3.90
CA ILE A 84 16.16 -6.89 -4.62
C ILE A 84 16.20 -6.51 -6.10
N GLY A 85 16.54 -5.26 -6.45
CA GLY A 85 16.68 -4.83 -7.83
C GLY A 85 17.79 -5.57 -8.59
N LEU A 86 18.91 -5.90 -7.95
CA LEU A 86 19.97 -6.74 -8.56
C LEU A 86 19.49 -8.17 -8.79
N LEU A 87 18.73 -8.75 -7.86
CA LEU A 87 18.13 -10.08 -8.04
C LEU A 87 17.11 -10.07 -9.18
N GLN A 88 16.24 -9.04 -9.26
CA GLN A 88 15.33 -8.86 -10.39
C GLN A 88 16.07 -8.72 -11.72
N ALA A 89 17.13 -7.93 -11.77
CA ALA A 89 17.96 -7.78 -12.97
C ALA A 89 18.58 -9.11 -13.42
N THR A 90 19.02 -9.93 -12.45
CA THR A 90 19.54 -11.29 -12.71
C THR A 90 18.46 -12.18 -13.35
N GLU A 91 17.24 -12.17 -12.81
CA GLU A 91 16.11 -12.93 -13.39
C GLU A 91 15.77 -12.43 -14.80
N ALA A 92 15.76 -11.11 -15.00
CA ALA A 92 15.52 -10.53 -16.32
C ALA A 92 16.58 -10.95 -17.34
N ILE A 93 17.87 -10.96 -16.96
CA ILE A 93 18.96 -11.44 -17.83
C ILE A 93 18.79 -12.92 -18.15
N LYS A 94 18.47 -13.77 -17.18
CA LYS A 94 18.18 -15.20 -17.42
C LYS A 94 17.02 -15.40 -18.39
N LEU A 95 15.93 -14.64 -18.24
CA LEU A 95 14.81 -14.66 -19.18
C LEU A 95 15.19 -14.21 -20.59
N ILE A 96 16.12 -13.25 -20.74
CA ILE A 96 16.57 -12.72 -22.04
C ILE A 96 17.49 -13.71 -22.74
N THR A 97 18.44 -14.28 -22.00
CA THR A 97 19.51 -15.11 -22.56
C THR A 97 19.15 -16.58 -22.61
N GLY A 98 18.16 -17.02 -21.84
CA GLY A 98 17.79 -18.44 -21.70
C GLY A 98 18.79 -19.26 -20.88
N ILE A 99 19.74 -18.62 -20.20
CA ILE A 99 20.76 -19.31 -19.37
C ILE A 99 20.25 -19.50 -17.93
N GLY A 100 20.65 -20.63 -17.31
CA GLY A 100 20.32 -20.93 -15.92
C GLY A 100 18.82 -21.23 -15.73
N GLU A 101 18.43 -21.25 -14.45
CA GLU A 101 17.04 -21.47 -14.02
C GLU A 101 16.44 -20.20 -13.45
N CYS A 102 15.27 -19.78 -13.99
CA CYS A 102 14.52 -18.66 -13.45
C CYS A 102 13.72 -19.07 -12.21
N LEU A 103 13.34 -18.08 -11.40
CA LEU A 103 12.45 -18.26 -10.24
C LEU A 103 10.97 -18.46 -10.65
N ASP A 104 10.73 -19.22 -11.72
CA ASP A 104 9.40 -19.62 -12.16
C ASP A 104 8.85 -20.73 -11.25
N GLY A 105 7.70 -20.50 -10.63
CA GLY A 105 7.14 -21.41 -9.60
C GLY A 105 7.86 -21.37 -8.26
N ARG A 106 8.72 -20.37 -8.03
CA ARG A 106 9.53 -20.21 -6.81
C ARG A 106 9.50 -18.77 -6.33
N LEU A 107 9.38 -18.57 -5.03
CA LEU A 107 9.51 -17.28 -4.37
C LEU A 107 10.79 -17.26 -3.53
N LEU A 108 11.73 -16.41 -3.89
CA LEU A 108 12.91 -16.14 -3.08
C LEU A 108 12.54 -15.08 -2.04
N VAL A 109 12.70 -15.40 -0.76
CA VAL A 109 12.51 -14.49 0.38
C VAL A 109 13.86 -14.18 0.98
N VAL A 110 14.16 -12.90 1.13
CA VAL A 110 15.41 -12.38 1.67
C VAL A 110 15.14 -11.70 3.01
N ASP A 111 15.81 -12.18 4.07
CA ASP A 111 15.83 -11.56 5.39
C ASP A 111 17.21 -10.92 5.56
N ALA A 112 17.28 -9.60 5.48
CA ALA A 112 18.55 -8.86 5.54
C ALA A 112 19.14 -8.80 6.94
N LEU A 113 18.33 -8.88 7.99
CA LEU A 113 18.85 -8.85 9.37
C LEU A 113 19.58 -10.15 9.72
N ALA A 114 19.04 -11.28 9.28
CA ALA A 114 19.66 -12.58 9.50
C ALA A 114 20.55 -13.01 8.33
N MET A 115 20.62 -12.23 7.23
CA MET A 115 21.29 -12.58 5.97
C MET A 115 20.89 -13.98 5.49
N ARG A 116 19.59 -14.26 5.53
CA ARG A 116 19.03 -15.54 5.10
C ARG A 116 18.26 -15.40 3.81
N PHE A 117 18.48 -16.37 2.94
CA PHE A 117 17.74 -16.56 1.70
C PHE A 117 16.93 -17.84 1.82
N ARG A 118 15.62 -17.74 1.65
CA ARG A 118 14.70 -18.88 1.68
C ARG A 118 13.97 -18.97 0.36
N GLU A 119 13.82 -20.17 -0.16
CA GLU A 119 13.04 -20.42 -1.36
C GLU A 119 11.75 -21.14 -0.97
N LEU A 120 10.62 -20.63 -1.44
CA LEU A 120 9.30 -21.21 -1.26
C LEU A 120 8.76 -21.64 -2.62
N THR A 121 8.14 -22.82 -2.69
CA THR A 121 7.48 -23.27 -3.91
C THR A 121 6.14 -22.56 -4.06
N LEU A 122 5.93 -21.92 -5.22
CA LEU A 122 4.65 -21.35 -5.62
C LEU A 122 3.94 -22.34 -6.56
N ARG A 123 2.71 -22.67 -6.23
CA ARG A 123 1.86 -23.53 -7.04
C ARG A 123 0.74 -22.70 -7.64
N VAL A 124 0.33 -23.08 -8.85
CA VAL A 124 -0.87 -22.52 -9.47
C VAL A 124 -2.09 -22.99 -8.69
N ASP A 125 -2.92 -22.08 -8.25
CA ASP A 125 -4.22 -22.39 -7.69
C ASP A 125 -5.20 -22.71 -8.84
N PRO A 126 -5.73 -23.93 -8.92
CA PRO A 126 -6.67 -24.29 -9.97
C PRO A 126 -7.97 -23.48 -9.93
N ASP A 127 -8.35 -22.97 -8.75
CA ASP A 127 -9.57 -22.23 -8.51
C ASP A 127 -9.35 -20.70 -8.55
N ARG A 128 -8.14 -20.24 -8.86
CA ARG A 128 -7.86 -18.80 -8.97
C ARG A 128 -8.76 -18.11 -9.99
N PRO A 129 -9.26 -16.89 -9.70
CA PRO A 129 -10.04 -16.12 -10.66
C PRO A 129 -9.28 -15.91 -11.97
N LYS A 130 -9.91 -16.16 -13.10
CA LYS A 130 -9.34 -15.87 -14.41
C LYS A 130 -9.30 -14.37 -14.64
N VAL A 131 -8.18 -13.90 -15.16
CA VAL A 131 -8.02 -12.51 -15.59
C VAL A 131 -8.50 -12.40 -17.03
N GLU A 132 -9.68 -11.82 -17.24
CA GLU A 132 -10.29 -11.66 -18.56
C GLU A 132 -10.22 -10.21 -19.07
N SER A 133 -10.13 -9.24 -18.18
CA SER A 133 -10.01 -7.82 -18.51
C SER A 133 -9.32 -7.05 -17.38
N LEU A 134 -8.86 -5.84 -17.68
CA LEU A 134 -8.43 -4.90 -16.64
C LEU A 134 -9.66 -4.34 -15.91
N ILE A 135 -9.51 -4.11 -14.62
CA ILE A 135 -10.56 -3.59 -13.72
C ILE A 135 -10.09 -2.30 -13.06
N ASP A 136 -10.91 -1.69 -12.22
CA ASP A 136 -10.47 -0.61 -11.34
C ASP A 136 -9.72 -1.18 -10.12
N TYR A 137 -8.39 -1.15 -10.19
CA TYR A 137 -7.52 -1.68 -9.14
C TYR A 137 -7.49 -0.81 -7.88
N ARG A 138 -7.88 0.46 -7.98
CA ARG A 138 -8.03 1.32 -6.81
C ARG A 138 -9.26 0.89 -6.01
N GLU A 139 -10.34 0.58 -6.70
CA GLU A 139 -11.55 0.05 -6.08
C GLU A 139 -11.32 -1.35 -5.50
N LEU A 140 -10.63 -2.25 -6.24
CA LEU A 140 -10.26 -3.59 -5.75
C LEU A 140 -9.49 -3.54 -4.43
N CYS A 141 -8.58 -2.59 -4.28
CA CYS A 141 -7.73 -2.44 -3.09
C CYS A 141 -8.31 -1.46 -2.07
N ARG A 142 -9.55 -1.01 -2.26
CA ARG A 142 -10.24 -0.12 -1.35
C ARG A 142 -10.70 -0.86 -0.11
N PRO A 143 -10.61 -0.26 1.09
CA PRO A 143 -11.19 -0.86 2.28
C PRO A 143 -12.68 -1.16 2.11
N ALA A 144 -13.13 -2.32 2.57
CA ALA A 144 -14.54 -2.68 2.57
C ALA A 144 -15.44 -1.73 3.40
N SER A 145 -14.83 -0.91 4.25
CA SER A 145 -15.47 0.08 5.13
C SER A 145 -15.72 1.45 4.48
N SER A 146 -15.64 1.60 3.17
CA SER A 146 -15.63 2.91 2.50
C SER A 146 -17.01 3.51 2.19
N GLU A 147 -18.02 3.34 3.04
CA GLU A 147 -19.13 4.29 3.18
C GLU A 147 -18.73 5.51 4.05
N MET A 148 -17.45 5.64 4.34
CA MET A 148 -16.93 6.71 5.18
C MET A 148 -17.00 8.04 4.45
N GLU A 149 -17.63 9.03 5.07
CA GLU A 149 -17.63 10.39 4.53
C GLU A 149 -16.18 10.89 4.36
N ALA A 150 -15.82 11.23 3.14
CA ALA A 150 -14.48 11.72 2.82
C ALA A 150 -14.56 13.00 2.00
N ILE A 151 -13.64 13.92 2.26
CA ILE A 151 -13.48 15.16 1.50
C ILE A 151 -12.08 15.25 0.93
N THR A 152 -11.93 16.01 -0.15
CA THR A 152 -10.62 16.31 -0.74
C THR A 152 -9.93 17.47 -0.04
N VAL A 153 -8.61 17.63 -0.25
CA VAL A 153 -7.87 18.80 0.27
C VAL A 153 -8.39 20.13 -0.28
N THR A 154 -8.97 20.14 -1.48
CA THR A 154 -9.58 21.34 -2.06
C THR A 154 -10.87 21.72 -1.32
N GLU A 155 -11.68 20.74 -0.98
CA GLU A 155 -12.90 20.95 -0.17
C GLU A 155 -12.56 21.34 1.27
N LEU A 156 -11.52 20.70 1.86
CA LEU A 156 -11.00 21.10 3.18
C LEU A 156 -10.62 22.58 3.19
N LYS A 157 -9.84 23.02 2.18
CA LYS A 157 -9.42 24.42 2.09
C LYS A 157 -10.62 25.37 2.02
N ALA A 158 -11.60 25.06 1.17
CA ALA A 158 -12.81 25.85 1.04
C ALA A 158 -13.59 25.97 2.37
N LEU A 159 -13.65 24.87 3.14
CA LEU A 159 -14.29 24.83 4.46
C LEU A 159 -13.52 25.68 5.48
N LEU A 160 -12.19 25.58 5.53
CA LEU A 160 -11.35 26.37 6.43
C LEU A 160 -11.41 27.87 6.10
N ASP A 161 -11.52 28.23 4.82
CA ASP A 161 -11.64 29.62 4.37
C ASP A 161 -13.02 30.23 4.72
N SER A 162 -14.11 29.41 4.76
CA SER A 162 -15.47 29.88 4.96
C SER A 162 -15.99 29.82 6.38
N ALA A 163 -15.60 28.80 7.16
CA ALA A 163 -16.12 28.55 8.50
C ALA A 163 -15.06 27.89 9.42
N PRO A 164 -13.92 28.53 9.67
CA PRO A 164 -12.82 27.92 10.43
C PRO A 164 -13.22 27.51 11.86
N ASP A 165 -14.10 28.28 12.51
CA ASP A 165 -14.53 28.01 13.88
C ASP A 165 -15.49 26.81 14.02
N GLU A 166 -16.12 26.39 12.93
CA GLU A 166 -17.03 25.24 12.89
C GLU A 166 -16.28 23.92 12.68
N ILE A 167 -14.95 23.96 12.47
CA ILE A 167 -14.13 22.80 12.12
C ILE A 167 -13.13 22.52 13.25
N ALA A 168 -13.01 21.24 13.59
CA ALA A 168 -11.90 20.70 14.36
C ALA A 168 -11.05 19.85 13.40
N LEU A 169 -9.89 20.36 13.00
CA LEU A 169 -8.96 19.66 12.13
C LEU A 169 -7.92 18.89 12.94
N VAL A 170 -7.82 17.59 12.75
CA VAL A 170 -6.90 16.71 13.47
C VAL A 170 -5.88 16.11 12.50
N ASP A 171 -4.61 16.26 12.84
CA ASP A 171 -3.47 15.65 12.18
C ASP A 171 -3.08 14.37 12.92
N VAL A 172 -3.20 13.21 12.27
CA VAL A 172 -2.86 11.90 12.86
C VAL A 172 -1.47 11.40 12.48
N ARG A 173 -0.61 12.27 11.93
CA ARG A 173 0.78 11.96 11.60
C ARG A 173 1.65 11.91 12.86
N ASN A 174 2.92 11.50 12.67
CA ASN A 174 3.89 11.53 13.73
C ASN A 174 4.40 12.96 14.01
N PRO A 175 4.87 13.28 15.23
CA PRO A 175 5.38 14.61 15.56
C PRO A 175 6.46 15.11 14.60
N ALA A 176 7.42 14.26 14.21
CA ALA A 176 8.48 14.62 13.28
C ALA A 176 7.95 15.00 11.87
N GLU A 177 6.84 14.44 11.42
CA GLU A 177 6.20 14.81 10.16
C GLU A 177 5.49 16.18 10.27
N ALA A 178 4.86 16.45 11.41
CA ALA A 178 4.18 17.71 11.66
C ALA A 178 5.14 18.89 11.83
N GLU A 179 6.36 18.65 12.37
CA GLU A 179 7.43 19.65 12.47
C GLU A 179 7.94 20.10 11.10
N VAL A 180 7.95 19.20 10.10
CA VAL A 180 8.39 19.55 8.73
C VAL A 180 7.37 20.42 8.02
N ALA A 181 6.09 20.09 8.15
CA ALA A 181 4.98 20.84 7.57
C ALA A 181 3.69 20.50 8.31
N SER A 182 2.86 21.50 8.61
CA SER A 182 1.55 21.33 9.24
C SER A 182 0.52 22.25 8.62
N ILE A 183 -0.75 21.91 8.73
CA ILE A 183 -1.85 22.79 8.36
C ILE A 183 -2.14 23.69 9.56
N GLU A 184 -2.20 25.00 9.32
CA GLU A 184 -2.48 25.97 10.37
C GLU A 184 -3.84 25.68 11.05
N GLY A 185 -3.86 25.71 12.39
CA GLY A 185 -5.05 25.37 13.17
C GLY A 185 -5.30 23.86 13.34
N SER A 186 -4.48 22.98 12.79
CA SER A 186 -4.61 21.55 13.02
C SER A 186 -4.10 21.14 14.41
N HIS A 187 -4.79 20.18 15.02
CA HIS A 187 -4.42 19.56 16.29
C HIS A 187 -3.68 18.26 16.04
N LEU A 188 -2.41 18.20 16.41
CA LEU A 188 -1.62 16.96 16.30
C LEU A 188 -2.10 15.95 17.35
N VAL A 189 -2.61 14.81 16.89
CA VAL A 189 -3.01 13.64 17.68
C VAL A 189 -2.56 12.40 16.93
N PRO A 190 -1.34 11.89 17.19
CA PRO A 190 -0.80 10.76 16.47
C PRO A 190 -1.73 9.54 16.50
N LEU A 191 -1.83 8.79 15.39
CA LEU A 191 -2.68 7.61 15.26
C LEU A 191 -2.45 6.62 16.42
N ALA A 192 -1.19 6.40 16.81
CA ALA A 192 -0.85 5.51 17.92
C ALA A 192 -1.54 5.88 19.26
N SER A 193 -1.77 7.18 19.51
CA SER A 193 -2.48 7.64 20.70
C SER A 193 -3.99 7.39 20.63
N LEU A 194 -4.55 7.28 19.42
CA LEU A 194 -5.94 6.86 19.20
C LEU A 194 -6.06 5.34 19.35
N GLU A 195 -5.11 4.57 18.81
CA GLU A 195 -5.07 3.12 18.94
C GLU A 195 -4.90 2.66 20.38
N SER A 196 -4.12 3.38 21.19
CA SER A 196 -4.00 3.13 22.64
C SER A 196 -5.21 3.57 23.46
N GLY A 197 -6.10 4.38 22.86
CA GLY A 197 -7.25 4.96 23.55
C GLY A 197 -6.96 6.23 24.36
N GLU A 198 -5.68 6.62 24.54
CA GLU A 198 -5.29 7.76 25.36
C GLU A 198 -5.84 9.10 24.86
N ALA A 199 -6.04 9.23 23.55
CA ALA A 199 -6.44 10.51 22.94
C ALA A 199 -7.95 10.64 22.70
N ILE A 200 -8.77 9.65 23.01
CA ILE A 200 -10.21 9.61 22.69
C ILE A 200 -10.95 10.78 23.36
N ASP A 201 -10.71 11.03 24.65
CA ASP A 201 -11.38 12.12 25.38
C ASP A 201 -10.97 13.50 24.85
N ARG A 202 -9.70 13.65 24.45
CA ARG A 202 -9.22 14.88 23.81
C ARG A 202 -9.92 15.13 22.47
N ILE A 203 -10.07 14.09 21.65
CA ILE A 203 -10.80 14.19 20.37
C ILE A 203 -12.27 14.53 20.61
N ARG A 204 -12.91 13.91 21.59
CA ARG A 204 -14.30 14.20 21.94
C ARG A 204 -14.50 15.66 22.31
N ALA A 205 -13.60 16.22 23.12
CA ALA A 205 -13.62 17.65 23.48
C ALA A 205 -13.38 18.56 22.25
N LEU A 206 -12.50 18.17 21.32
CA LEU A 206 -12.26 18.91 20.08
C LEU A 206 -13.47 18.89 19.14
N ALA A 207 -14.21 17.79 19.12
CA ALA A 207 -15.39 17.61 18.26
C ALA A 207 -16.66 18.26 18.79
N GLU A 208 -16.66 18.77 20.04
CA GLU A 208 -17.85 19.35 20.66
C GLU A 208 -18.32 20.60 19.90
N GLY A 209 -19.49 20.51 19.27
CA GLY A 209 -20.08 21.60 18.48
C GLY A 209 -19.39 21.90 17.16
N ARG A 210 -18.42 21.08 16.73
CA ARG A 210 -17.65 21.27 15.50
C ARG A 210 -17.64 20.01 14.62
N ARG A 211 -17.52 20.21 13.32
CA ARG A 211 -17.28 19.10 12.39
C ARG A 211 -15.82 18.63 12.51
N LEU A 212 -15.64 17.36 12.87
CA LEU A 212 -14.33 16.78 13.03
C LEU A 212 -13.80 16.29 11.68
N LEU A 213 -12.70 16.87 11.23
CA LEU A 213 -11.97 16.47 10.02
C LEU A 213 -10.63 15.88 10.43
N VAL A 214 -10.29 14.73 9.84
CA VAL A 214 -9.04 14.02 10.18
C VAL A 214 -8.20 13.89 8.93
N HIS A 215 -6.93 14.31 9.00
CA HIS A 215 -6.01 14.21 7.89
C HIS A 215 -4.69 13.51 8.26
N CYS A 216 -4.03 13.00 7.22
CA CYS A 216 -2.65 12.54 7.28
C CYS A 216 -1.95 12.89 5.96
N LYS A 217 -0.87 12.22 5.59
CA LYS A 217 -0.14 12.52 4.35
C LYS A 217 -0.85 12.04 3.07
N LEU A 218 -1.57 10.91 3.10
CA LEU A 218 -2.16 10.25 1.92
C LEU A 218 -3.64 9.84 2.10
N GLY A 219 -4.20 9.99 3.30
CA GLY A 219 -5.58 9.62 3.61
C GLY A 219 -5.76 8.24 4.29
N GLY A 220 -4.76 7.34 4.28
CA GLY A 220 -4.88 5.99 4.86
C GLY A 220 -4.93 5.99 6.39
N ARG A 221 -3.95 6.63 7.06
CA ARG A 221 -3.94 6.74 8.54
C ARG A 221 -5.14 7.50 9.08
N SER A 222 -5.57 8.54 8.37
CA SER A 222 -6.77 9.30 8.76
C SER A 222 -8.06 8.51 8.56
N ALA A 223 -8.16 7.66 7.53
CA ALA A 223 -9.26 6.72 7.37
C ALA A 223 -9.33 5.75 8.56
N ARG A 224 -8.19 5.17 8.94
CA ARG A 224 -8.10 4.30 10.12
C ARG A 224 -8.50 5.01 11.41
N ALA A 225 -8.05 6.25 11.59
CA ALA A 225 -8.45 7.06 12.74
C ALA A 225 -9.97 7.30 12.79
N VAL A 226 -10.60 7.60 11.65
CA VAL A 226 -12.06 7.78 11.54
C VAL A 226 -12.80 6.49 11.91
N GLU A 227 -12.32 5.31 11.49
CA GLU A 227 -12.89 4.01 11.90
C GLU A 227 -12.84 3.80 13.41
N LEU A 228 -11.68 4.07 14.03
CA LEU A 228 -11.50 3.96 15.48
C LEU A 228 -12.44 4.91 16.24
N LEU A 229 -12.57 6.14 15.74
CA LEU A 229 -13.47 7.14 16.32
C LEU A 229 -14.94 6.75 16.17
N ALA A 230 -15.33 6.19 15.04
CA ALA A 230 -16.69 5.67 14.82
C ALA A 230 -17.05 4.55 15.80
N GLN A 231 -16.10 3.64 16.13
CA GLN A 231 -16.28 2.61 17.15
C GLN A 231 -16.52 3.19 18.56
N GLN A 232 -16.04 4.42 18.79
CA GLN A 232 -16.25 5.17 20.04
C GLN A 232 -17.46 6.14 19.99
N GLY A 233 -18.27 6.05 18.92
CA GLY A 233 -19.45 6.89 18.72
C GLY A 233 -19.11 8.35 18.36
N ILE A 234 -17.92 8.62 17.86
CA ILE A 234 -17.47 9.96 17.43
C ILE A 234 -17.51 10.00 15.90
N ALA A 235 -18.38 10.86 15.36
CA ALA A 235 -18.44 11.09 13.92
C ALA A 235 -17.27 11.94 13.45
N ALA A 236 -16.58 11.50 12.39
CA ALA A 236 -15.45 12.21 11.81
C ALA A 236 -15.42 11.98 10.29
N THR A 237 -14.89 12.94 9.55
CA THR A 237 -14.76 12.90 8.09
C THR A 237 -13.27 12.75 7.72
N ASN A 238 -12.97 11.83 6.83
CA ASN A 238 -11.60 11.63 6.33
C ASN A 238 -11.23 12.69 5.29
N VAL A 239 -10.01 13.25 5.37
CA VAL A 239 -9.45 14.11 4.33
C VAL A 239 -8.52 13.28 3.46
N THR A 240 -8.86 13.14 2.17
CA THR A 240 -8.08 12.39 1.18
C THR A 240 -7.11 13.28 0.42
N GLY A 241 -5.90 12.77 0.12
CA GLY A 241 -4.87 13.50 -0.61
C GLY A 241 -4.14 14.55 0.21
N GLY A 242 -4.12 14.38 1.54
CA GLY A 242 -3.58 15.31 2.53
C GLY A 242 -2.09 15.55 2.52
#